data_8269e3d508b148656d6ffdd3bd529301
#
_entry.id   8269e3d508b148656d6ffdd3bd529301
#
_cell.length_a   1.000
_cell.length_b   1.000
_cell.length_c   1.000
_cell.angle_alpha   90.00
_cell.angle_beta   90.00
_cell.angle_gamma   90.00
#
_symmetry.space_group_name_H-M   'P 1'
#
loop_
_entity.id
_entity.type
_entity.pdbx_description
1 polymer ?
#
loop_
_entity_poly.entity_id
_entity_poly.type
_entity_poly.pdbx_seq_one_letter_code
_entity_poly.pdbx_strand_id
1 'polypeptide(L)'
;MQDSFEEKNNNSVDLYQMIVWMWSQRNFLTLFSSVAAIISVTIALVLPNYYISNVTLMPKDTQLDVSLTGGGSGGFDFGGLSSLVGLGTSTDKDPNVTLAKELMVSKGFVVDFIKKYDYLPELLHARRWEDGSIVYYPEGYNSELDKLEYTPSDYDIYKAFLLGFTINHDRKTSYSKLGFEHVSPFFAKELLTNLVKEVNNNVKEREVDRANKSIVYLDDLIAQTSMRDLNLLLNKLKEKNLKVLMLAEIDENFILDVVDPPFLPTEKSKPYRALISVFGTFFGFLIGLFILGIFQLMRYEIVFSLFPFKLRRSKLN
;
A
#
# COMPACT_ATOMS: atom_id res chain seq x y z
N MET A 1 29.75 -23.52 74.56
CA MET A 1 29.84 -22.53 73.51
C MET A 1 29.62 -23.28 72.19
N GLN A 2 28.40 -23.20 71.70
CA GLN A 2 27.99 -23.82 70.49
C GLN A 2 28.11 -22.75 69.36
N ASP A 3 29.05 -22.92 68.48
CA ASP A 3 29.06 -22.17 67.20
C ASP A 3 28.21 -22.90 66.20
N SER A 4 27.02 -22.39 65.99
CA SER A 4 26.14 -22.77 64.92
C SER A 4 26.65 -22.14 63.62
N PHE A 5 27.27 -22.92 62.73
CA PHE A 5 27.51 -22.52 61.39
C PHE A 5 26.18 -22.46 60.68
N GLU A 6 25.70 -21.24 60.44
CA GLU A 6 24.63 -20.97 59.45
C GLU A 6 25.14 -21.33 58.06
N GLU A 7 24.67 -22.45 57.56
CA GLU A 7 24.80 -22.84 56.16
C GLU A 7 23.94 -21.87 55.31
N LYS A 8 24.58 -20.81 54.86
CA LYS A 8 23.97 -19.81 53.97
C LYS A 8 23.68 -20.48 52.65
N ASN A 9 22.46 -20.98 52.51
CA ASN A 9 21.94 -21.54 51.29
C ASN A 9 21.86 -20.46 50.21
N ASN A 10 23.02 -20.23 49.52
CA ASN A 10 23.13 -19.31 48.43
C ASN A 10 22.53 -19.93 47.16
N ASN A 11 21.19 -19.90 47.04
CA ASN A 11 20.47 -20.16 45.81
C ASN A 11 20.62 -19.00 44.80
N SER A 12 21.74 -18.29 44.82
CA SER A 12 22.08 -17.37 43.74
C SER A 12 22.49 -18.19 42.53
N VAL A 13 21.67 -18.16 41.50
CA VAL A 13 22.04 -18.72 40.20
C VAL A 13 23.29 -17.98 39.73
N ASP A 14 24.45 -18.65 39.79
CA ASP A 14 25.70 -18.06 39.36
C ASP A 14 25.67 -17.95 37.83
N LEU A 15 25.45 -16.73 37.36
CA LEU A 15 25.38 -16.42 35.92
C LEU A 15 26.63 -16.87 35.18
N TYR A 16 27.78 -16.84 35.86
CA TYR A 16 29.02 -17.30 35.26
C TYR A 16 29.00 -18.82 35.04
N GLN A 17 28.55 -19.61 36.01
CA GLN A 17 28.41 -21.07 35.86
C GLN A 17 27.39 -21.44 34.77
N MET A 18 26.31 -20.68 34.66
CA MET A 18 25.33 -20.87 33.63
C MET A 18 25.91 -20.61 32.22
N ILE A 19 26.70 -19.57 32.03
CA ILE A 19 27.37 -19.27 30.75
C ILE A 19 28.41 -20.36 30.43
N VAL A 20 29.22 -20.79 31.35
CA VAL A 20 30.22 -21.85 31.15
C VAL A 20 29.55 -23.18 30.79
N TRP A 21 28.42 -23.51 31.43
CA TRP A 21 27.65 -24.70 31.09
C TRP A 21 27.03 -24.59 29.70
N MET A 22 26.45 -23.44 29.35
CA MET A 22 25.95 -23.18 27.99
C MET A 22 27.05 -23.34 26.94
N TRP A 23 28.26 -22.87 27.23
CA TRP A 23 29.42 -23.05 26.33
C TRP A 23 29.82 -24.53 26.17
N SER A 24 29.64 -25.35 27.18
CA SER A 24 29.89 -26.81 27.08
C SER A 24 28.89 -27.50 26.14
N GLN A 25 27.68 -26.97 26.01
CA GLN A 25 26.62 -27.49 25.13
C GLN A 25 26.60 -26.83 23.74
N ARG A 26 27.69 -26.17 23.33
CA ARG A 26 27.79 -25.48 22.04
C ARG A 26 27.41 -26.35 20.81
N ASN A 27 27.72 -27.65 20.86
CA ASN A 27 27.41 -28.59 19.76
C ASN A 27 25.90 -28.77 19.57
N PHE A 28 25.13 -28.78 20.64
CA PHE A 28 23.67 -28.80 20.57
C PHE A 28 23.12 -27.48 19.98
N LEU A 29 23.63 -26.35 20.46
CA LEU A 29 23.22 -25.03 19.96
C LEU A 29 23.52 -24.87 18.47
N THR A 30 24.73 -25.28 18.03
CA THR A 30 25.10 -25.19 16.62
C THR A 30 24.25 -26.10 15.75
N LEU A 31 23.98 -27.33 16.20
CA LEU A 31 23.11 -28.25 15.45
C LEU A 31 21.69 -27.72 15.33
N PHE A 32 21.11 -27.25 16.47
CA PHE A 32 19.75 -26.75 16.49
C PHE A 32 19.60 -25.48 15.63
N SER A 33 20.56 -24.56 15.75
CA SER A 33 20.61 -23.36 14.92
C SER A 33 20.79 -23.67 13.43
N SER A 34 21.59 -24.70 13.09
CA SER A 34 21.77 -25.13 11.69
C SER A 34 20.49 -25.71 11.09
N VAL A 35 19.75 -26.51 11.86
CA VAL A 35 18.45 -27.05 11.44
C VAL A 35 17.44 -25.91 11.21
N ALA A 36 17.38 -24.96 12.15
CA ALA A 36 16.53 -23.77 12.01
C ALA A 36 16.90 -22.93 10.78
N ALA A 37 18.20 -22.76 10.51
CA ALA A 37 18.70 -22.07 9.33
C ALA A 37 18.24 -22.76 8.02
N ILE A 38 18.36 -24.09 7.94
CA ILE A 38 17.93 -24.86 6.75
C ILE A 38 16.42 -24.69 6.54
N ILE A 39 15.61 -24.80 7.59
CA ILE A 39 14.16 -24.61 7.52
C ILE A 39 13.84 -23.19 7.06
N SER A 40 14.49 -22.17 7.63
CA SER A 40 14.27 -20.77 7.28
C SER A 40 14.64 -20.47 5.83
N VAL A 41 15.76 -20.99 5.34
CA VAL A 41 16.18 -20.85 3.93
C VAL A 41 15.18 -21.55 3.00
N THR A 42 14.73 -22.75 3.35
CA THR A 42 13.72 -23.47 2.56
C THR A 42 12.43 -22.67 2.44
N ILE A 43 11.92 -22.12 3.55
CA ILE A 43 10.74 -21.25 3.54
C ILE A 43 10.98 -20.02 2.65
N ALA A 44 12.13 -19.37 2.80
CA ALA A 44 12.47 -18.18 2.02
C ALA A 44 12.55 -18.43 0.50
N LEU A 45 12.90 -19.66 0.09
CA LEU A 45 12.96 -20.04 -1.33
C LEU A 45 11.59 -20.40 -1.91
N VAL A 46 10.69 -20.95 -1.11
CA VAL A 46 9.33 -21.35 -1.56
C VAL A 46 8.39 -20.14 -1.73
N LEU A 47 8.64 -19.05 -1.00
CA LEU A 47 7.81 -17.84 -1.09
C LEU A 47 7.88 -17.19 -2.48
N PRO A 48 6.73 -16.79 -3.06
CA PRO A 48 6.68 -16.10 -4.36
C PRO A 48 7.38 -14.76 -4.31
N ASN A 49 7.93 -14.33 -5.43
CA ASN A 49 8.47 -12.99 -5.58
C ASN A 49 7.33 -12.01 -5.87
N TYR A 50 7.41 -10.81 -5.26
CA TYR A 50 6.53 -9.69 -5.53
C TYR A 50 7.33 -8.55 -6.15
N TYR A 51 6.68 -7.83 -7.04
CA TYR A 51 7.23 -6.69 -7.75
C TYR A 51 6.34 -5.48 -7.48
N ILE A 52 6.93 -4.31 -7.30
CA ILE A 52 6.19 -3.07 -7.09
C ILE A 52 6.43 -2.13 -8.27
N SER A 53 5.35 -1.72 -8.92
CA SER A 53 5.37 -0.61 -9.86
C SER A 53 4.97 0.66 -9.13
N ASN A 54 5.54 1.80 -9.51
CA ASN A 54 5.26 3.08 -8.89
C ASN A 54 4.96 4.11 -9.97
N VAL A 55 4.08 5.06 -9.65
CA VAL A 55 3.76 6.23 -10.46
C VAL A 55 3.79 7.47 -9.57
N THR A 56 4.33 8.56 -10.08
CA THR A 56 4.31 9.85 -9.39
C THR A 56 3.36 10.79 -10.11
N LEU A 57 2.38 11.29 -9.38
CA LEU A 57 1.33 12.17 -9.88
C LEU A 57 1.45 13.55 -9.25
N MET A 58 1.17 14.58 -10.04
CA MET A 58 1.07 15.96 -9.63
C MET A 58 -0.36 16.44 -9.87
N PRO A 59 -0.98 17.13 -8.90
CA PRO A 59 -2.24 17.83 -9.14
C PRO A 59 -2.06 18.84 -10.28
N LYS A 60 -2.97 18.82 -11.25
CA LYS A 60 -3.02 19.80 -12.29
C LYS A 60 -3.88 20.98 -11.82
N ASP A 61 -3.40 22.19 -12.00
CA ASP A 61 -4.17 23.37 -11.68
C ASP A 61 -5.27 23.56 -12.75
N THR A 62 -6.46 23.05 -12.42
CA THR A 62 -7.66 23.20 -13.27
C THR A 62 -8.40 24.49 -12.98
N GLN A 63 -7.98 25.21 -11.93
CA GLN A 63 -8.56 26.49 -11.58
C GLN A 63 -7.91 27.60 -12.41
N LEU A 64 -8.53 27.93 -13.53
CA LEU A 64 -8.21 29.14 -14.24
C LEU A 64 -8.58 30.32 -13.34
N ASP A 65 -7.57 31.07 -12.89
CA ASP A 65 -7.74 32.33 -12.17
C ASP A 65 -8.59 33.30 -13.03
N VAL A 66 -9.89 33.18 -12.89
CA VAL A 66 -10.77 34.26 -13.33
C VAL A 66 -10.60 35.35 -12.27
N SER A 67 -9.59 36.20 -12.49
CA SER A 67 -9.41 37.40 -11.69
C SER A 67 -10.69 38.24 -11.79
N LEU A 68 -11.56 38.14 -10.79
CA LEU A 68 -12.73 39.00 -10.61
C LEU A 68 -12.32 40.45 -10.21
N THR A 69 -11.01 40.72 -10.11
CA THR A 69 -10.41 42.03 -9.94
C THR A 69 -10.34 42.72 -11.29
N GLY A 70 -11.49 43.00 -11.90
CA GLY A 70 -11.60 44.03 -12.93
C GLY A 70 -11.37 45.37 -12.24
N GLY A 71 -10.21 46.01 -12.50
CA GLY A 71 -9.90 47.34 -12.04
C GLY A 71 -10.97 48.36 -12.48
N GLY A 72 -11.89 48.63 -11.59
CA GLY A 72 -12.91 49.69 -11.68
C GLY A 72 -13.15 50.19 -10.29
N SER A 73 -12.81 51.46 -10.06
CA SER A 73 -13.04 52.28 -8.85
C SER A 73 -14.54 52.38 -8.51
N GLY A 74 -15.11 51.33 -7.94
CA GLY A 74 -16.51 51.31 -7.52
C GLY A 74 -16.74 50.18 -6.53
N GLY A 75 -16.66 50.49 -5.25
CA GLY A 75 -16.66 49.69 -4.06
C GLY A 75 -17.75 48.62 -3.90
N PHE A 76 -17.57 47.49 -4.50
CA PHE A 76 -18.13 46.24 -3.99
C PHE A 76 -16.97 45.27 -3.74
N ASP A 77 -16.66 45.09 -2.46
CA ASP A 77 -15.70 44.09 -2.00
C ASP A 77 -16.27 42.68 -2.23
N PHE A 78 -15.98 42.10 -3.40
CA PHE A 78 -16.31 40.74 -3.75
C PHE A 78 -15.41 39.69 -3.05
N GLY A 79 -14.52 40.12 -2.15
CA GLY A 79 -13.65 39.21 -1.37
C GLY A 79 -14.44 38.18 -0.56
N GLY A 80 -15.64 38.49 -0.13
CA GLY A 80 -16.54 37.57 0.58
C GLY A 80 -17.20 36.52 -0.33
N LEU A 81 -17.43 36.83 -1.61
CA LEU A 81 -18.04 35.88 -2.55
C LEU A 81 -17.05 34.95 -3.21
N SER A 82 -15.78 35.31 -3.26
CA SER A 82 -14.70 34.41 -3.76
C SER A 82 -14.55 33.16 -2.90
N SER A 83 -14.78 33.27 -1.59
CA SER A 83 -14.80 32.12 -0.68
C SER A 83 -16.03 31.20 -0.85
N LEU A 84 -17.18 31.78 -1.27
CA LEU A 84 -18.40 31.02 -1.53
C LEU A 84 -18.38 30.29 -2.87
N VAL A 85 -17.58 30.73 -3.83
CA VAL A 85 -17.44 30.11 -5.16
C VAL A 85 -16.25 29.15 -5.22
N GLY A 86 -15.60 28.87 -4.08
CA GLY A 86 -14.51 27.87 -3.99
C GLY A 86 -13.19 28.35 -4.63
N LEU A 87 -12.96 29.67 -4.73
CA LEU A 87 -11.71 30.28 -5.22
C LEU A 87 -10.66 30.35 -4.09
N GLY A 88 -10.44 29.26 -3.39
CA GLY A 88 -9.44 29.14 -2.32
C GLY A 88 -8.08 28.72 -2.86
N THR A 89 -7.13 29.56 -2.65
CA THR A 89 -5.75 29.69 -3.12
C THR A 89 -4.75 28.61 -2.64
N SER A 90 -5.08 27.31 -2.65
CA SER A 90 -4.05 26.31 -2.42
C SER A 90 -4.35 25.04 -3.21
N THR A 91 -3.43 24.62 -4.05
CA THR A 91 -3.43 23.41 -4.87
C THR A 91 -3.72 22.12 -4.07
N ASP A 92 -3.37 22.12 -2.77
CA ASP A 92 -3.63 21.03 -1.83
C ASP A 92 -5.10 20.91 -1.39
N LYS A 93 -5.93 21.91 -1.70
CA LYS A 93 -7.35 21.96 -1.29
C LYS A 93 -8.31 21.93 -2.47
N ASP A 94 -7.84 21.64 -3.68
CA ASP A 94 -8.75 21.47 -4.81
C ASP A 94 -9.69 20.29 -4.52
N PRO A 95 -11.02 20.52 -4.47
CA PRO A 95 -12.00 19.45 -4.23
C PRO A 95 -11.87 18.29 -5.21
N ASN A 96 -11.49 18.57 -6.45
CA ASN A 96 -11.35 17.56 -7.49
C ASN A 96 -10.12 16.68 -7.29
N VAL A 97 -9.01 17.24 -6.82
CA VAL A 97 -7.81 16.49 -6.43
C VAL A 97 -8.10 15.59 -5.22
N THR A 98 -8.84 16.13 -4.24
CA THR A 98 -9.28 15.34 -3.09
C THR A 98 -10.22 14.21 -3.52
N LEU A 99 -11.19 14.50 -4.39
CA LEU A 99 -12.09 13.49 -4.97
C LEU A 99 -11.31 12.40 -5.72
N ALA A 100 -10.32 12.76 -6.53
CA ALA A 100 -9.50 11.81 -7.25
C ALA A 100 -8.76 10.84 -6.29
N LYS A 101 -8.20 11.36 -5.20
CA LYS A 101 -7.52 10.54 -4.17
C LYS A 101 -8.50 9.60 -3.46
N GLU A 102 -9.67 10.10 -3.09
CA GLU A 102 -10.72 9.29 -2.44
C GLU A 102 -11.30 8.22 -3.37
N LEU A 103 -11.42 8.51 -4.67
CA LEU A 103 -11.86 7.52 -5.66
C LEU A 103 -10.92 6.31 -5.72
N MET A 104 -9.60 6.54 -5.69
CA MET A 104 -8.60 5.47 -5.77
C MET A 104 -8.71 4.43 -4.64
N VAL A 105 -9.29 4.81 -3.50
CA VAL A 105 -9.50 3.93 -2.35
C VAL A 105 -10.97 3.65 -2.08
N SER A 106 -11.89 4.18 -2.88
CA SER A 106 -13.31 3.95 -2.69
C SER A 106 -13.72 2.56 -3.18
N LYS A 107 -14.52 1.84 -2.37
CA LYS A 107 -14.95 0.48 -2.70
C LYS A 107 -15.68 0.39 -4.03
N GLY A 108 -16.64 1.30 -4.27
CA GLY A 108 -17.45 1.28 -5.50
C GLY A 108 -16.59 1.45 -6.74
N PHE A 109 -15.75 2.49 -6.75
CA PHE A 109 -14.86 2.77 -7.88
C PHE A 109 -13.87 1.63 -8.13
N VAL A 110 -13.23 1.11 -7.09
CA VAL A 110 -12.25 0.01 -7.22
C VAL A 110 -12.87 -1.25 -7.78
N VAL A 111 -14.06 -1.63 -7.28
CA VAL A 111 -14.76 -2.83 -7.76
C VAL A 111 -15.18 -2.68 -9.21
N ASP A 112 -15.74 -1.52 -9.59
CA ASP A 112 -16.15 -1.24 -10.95
C ASP A 112 -14.94 -1.20 -11.91
N PHE A 113 -13.83 -0.60 -11.47
CA PHE A 113 -12.57 -0.58 -12.20
C PHE A 113 -12.03 -1.99 -12.47
N ILE A 114 -11.93 -2.84 -11.45
CA ILE A 114 -11.40 -4.21 -11.58
C ILE A 114 -12.30 -5.05 -12.51
N LYS A 115 -13.63 -4.90 -12.39
CA LYS A 115 -14.59 -5.60 -13.27
C LYS A 115 -14.54 -5.08 -14.71
N LYS A 116 -14.39 -3.77 -14.90
CA LYS A 116 -14.33 -3.13 -16.22
C LYS A 116 -13.15 -3.61 -17.05
N TYR A 117 -12.01 -3.81 -16.43
CA TYR A 117 -10.77 -4.25 -17.08
C TYR A 117 -10.55 -5.77 -17.01
N ASP A 118 -11.49 -6.52 -16.44
CA ASP A 118 -11.44 -7.98 -16.26
C ASP A 118 -10.19 -8.47 -15.51
N TYR A 119 -9.78 -7.73 -14.48
CA TYR A 119 -8.58 -8.01 -13.67
C TYR A 119 -8.83 -8.99 -12.51
N LEU A 120 -9.97 -9.68 -12.51
CA LEU A 120 -10.35 -10.59 -11.43
C LEU A 120 -9.41 -11.79 -11.27
N PRO A 121 -9.01 -12.49 -12.36
CA PRO A 121 -8.11 -13.64 -12.24
C PRO A 121 -6.73 -13.25 -11.70
N GLU A 122 -6.13 -12.19 -12.25
CA GLU A 122 -4.81 -11.71 -11.84
C GLU A 122 -4.81 -11.25 -10.39
N LEU A 123 -5.85 -10.51 -9.99
CA LEU A 123 -5.92 -9.93 -8.65
C LEU A 123 -6.13 -10.97 -7.55
N LEU A 124 -6.96 -12.01 -7.82
CA LEU A 124 -7.41 -12.96 -6.80
C LEU A 124 -6.66 -14.29 -6.82
N HIS A 125 -6.22 -14.76 -8.00
CA HIS A 125 -5.69 -16.11 -8.17
C HIS A 125 -4.25 -16.18 -8.67
N ALA A 126 -3.57 -15.06 -8.87
CA ALA A 126 -2.16 -15.06 -9.22
C ALA A 126 -1.32 -15.63 -8.08
N ARG A 127 -0.61 -16.74 -8.37
CA ARG A 127 0.26 -17.44 -7.41
C ARG A 127 1.70 -16.98 -7.53
N ARG A 128 2.24 -16.96 -8.75
CA ARG A 128 3.62 -16.59 -9.01
C ARG A 128 3.81 -16.20 -10.49
N TRP A 129 4.92 -15.54 -10.75
CA TRP A 129 5.34 -15.17 -12.09
C TRP A 129 6.49 -16.06 -12.54
N GLU A 130 6.33 -16.78 -13.65
CA GLU A 130 7.34 -17.66 -14.23
C GLU A 130 7.31 -17.57 -15.76
N ASP A 131 8.48 -17.56 -16.37
CA ASP A 131 8.68 -17.62 -17.83
C ASP A 131 7.82 -16.62 -18.64
N GLY A 132 7.61 -15.41 -18.07
CA GLY A 132 6.86 -14.37 -18.75
C GLY A 132 5.33 -14.47 -18.62
N SER A 133 4.83 -15.39 -17.80
CA SER A 133 3.39 -15.61 -17.56
C SER A 133 3.03 -15.70 -16.07
N ILE A 134 1.75 -15.44 -15.77
CA ILE A 134 1.22 -15.64 -14.42
C ILE A 134 0.81 -17.11 -14.28
N VAL A 135 1.31 -17.75 -13.23
CA VAL A 135 0.83 -19.07 -12.80
C VAL A 135 -0.26 -18.85 -11.76
N TYR A 136 -1.46 -19.34 -12.03
CA TYR A 136 -2.62 -19.21 -11.16
C TYR A 136 -2.75 -20.36 -10.17
N TYR A 137 -3.48 -20.15 -9.07
CA TYR A 137 -3.94 -21.25 -8.23
C TYR A 137 -4.98 -22.05 -9.00
N PRO A 138 -4.88 -23.40 -9.04
CA PRO A 138 -5.80 -24.25 -9.81
C PRO A 138 -7.21 -24.32 -9.19
N GLU A 139 -7.35 -23.98 -7.91
CA GLU A 139 -8.63 -24.02 -7.21
C GLU A 139 -9.41 -22.73 -7.51
N GLY A 140 -10.55 -22.85 -8.19
CA GLY A 140 -11.44 -21.73 -8.51
C GLY A 140 -11.06 -20.90 -9.73
N TYR A 141 -10.07 -21.33 -10.53
CA TYR A 141 -9.68 -20.72 -11.79
C TYR A 141 -9.68 -21.75 -12.93
N ASN A 142 -10.39 -21.46 -13.99
CA ASN A 142 -10.43 -22.27 -15.20
C ASN A 142 -9.44 -21.74 -16.23
N SER A 143 -8.35 -22.47 -16.44
CA SER A 143 -7.28 -22.09 -17.36
C SER A 143 -7.66 -22.14 -18.84
N GLU A 144 -8.71 -22.90 -19.22
CA GLU A 144 -9.17 -22.98 -20.61
C GLU A 144 -10.03 -21.78 -20.98
N LEU A 145 -10.79 -21.23 -20.02
CA LEU A 145 -11.68 -20.10 -20.22
C LEU A 145 -11.07 -18.76 -19.75
N ASP A 146 -9.92 -18.81 -19.12
CA ASP A 146 -9.25 -17.66 -18.47
C ASP A 146 -10.17 -16.91 -17.53
N LYS A 147 -10.98 -17.63 -16.73
CA LYS A 147 -12.02 -17.08 -15.86
C LYS A 147 -12.08 -17.79 -14.53
N LEU A 148 -12.60 -17.06 -13.54
CA LEU A 148 -12.94 -17.64 -12.25
C LEU A 148 -14.15 -18.56 -12.37
N GLU A 149 -14.14 -19.69 -11.68
CA GLU A 149 -15.27 -20.64 -11.58
C GLU A 149 -16.37 -20.15 -10.67
N TYR A 150 -16.14 -19.06 -9.92
CA TYR A 150 -17.09 -18.46 -9.00
C TYR A 150 -17.13 -16.93 -9.16
N THR A 151 -18.19 -16.32 -8.67
CA THR A 151 -18.29 -14.85 -8.64
C THR A 151 -17.81 -14.35 -7.30
N PRO A 152 -16.66 -13.65 -7.23
CA PRO A 152 -16.14 -13.11 -5.97
C PRO A 152 -17.05 -12.00 -5.45
N SER A 153 -17.09 -11.85 -4.13
CA SER A 153 -17.83 -10.73 -3.54
C SER A 153 -17.09 -9.40 -3.78
N ASP A 154 -17.83 -8.31 -3.87
CA ASP A 154 -17.26 -6.97 -3.99
C ASP A 154 -16.29 -6.63 -2.86
N TYR A 155 -16.51 -7.23 -1.67
CA TYR A 155 -15.63 -7.05 -0.54
C TYR A 155 -14.28 -7.76 -0.73
N ASP A 156 -14.27 -8.96 -1.30
CA ASP A 156 -13.05 -9.72 -1.55
C ASP A 156 -12.20 -9.04 -2.63
N ILE A 157 -12.85 -8.55 -3.70
CA ILE A 157 -12.19 -7.77 -4.75
C ILE A 157 -11.50 -6.53 -4.15
N TYR A 158 -12.25 -5.75 -3.39
CA TYR A 158 -11.75 -4.54 -2.74
C TYR A 158 -10.59 -4.82 -1.78
N LYS A 159 -10.73 -5.85 -0.94
CA LYS A 159 -9.69 -6.26 0.01
C LYS A 159 -8.41 -6.71 -0.71
N ALA A 160 -8.54 -7.50 -1.77
CA ALA A 160 -7.39 -7.96 -2.55
C ALA A 160 -6.64 -6.78 -3.20
N PHE A 161 -7.38 -5.81 -3.76
CA PHE A 161 -6.79 -4.60 -4.31
C PHE A 161 -6.00 -3.80 -3.24
N LEU A 162 -6.59 -3.57 -2.07
CA LEU A 162 -5.95 -2.81 -0.99
C LEU A 162 -4.68 -3.49 -0.44
N LEU A 163 -4.58 -4.81 -0.52
CA LEU A 163 -3.37 -5.53 -0.09
C LEU A 163 -2.14 -5.19 -0.94
N GLY A 164 -2.33 -4.93 -2.23
CA GLY A 164 -1.25 -4.54 -3.14
C GLY A 164 -1.10 -3.04 -3.32
N PHE A 165 -2.14 -2.26 -3.07
CA PHE A 165 -2.16 -0.82 -3.38
C PHE A 165 -1.61 0.03 -2.24
N THR A 166 -0.75 0.98 -2.58
CA THR A 166 -0.22 1.97 -1.65
C THR A 166 -0.34 3.36 -2.23
N ILE A 167 -0.76 4.32 -1.41
CA ILE A 167 -0.79 5.74 -1.76
C ILE A 167 -0.03 6.53 -0.70
N ASN A 168 0.92 7.34 -1.13
CA ASN A 168 1.69 8.23 -0.28
C ASN A 168 1.66 9.64 -0.84
N HIS A 169 1.13 10.58 -0.05
CA HIS A 169 1.02 11.97 -0.42
C HIS A 169 2.04 12.82 0.34
N ASP A 170 2.90 13.53 -0.40
CA ASP A 170 3.84 14.48 0.17
C ASP A 170 3.17 15.86 0.27
N ARG A 171 2.91 16.31 1.50
CA ARG A 171 2.27 17.60 1.79
C ARG A 171 3.12 18.82 1.41
N LYS A 172 4.43 18.65 1.22
CA LYS A 172 5.33 19.78 0.88
C LYS A 172 5.36 20.02 -0.61
N THR A 173 5.33 18.96 -1.40
CA THR A 173 5.42 19.02 -2.86
C THR A 173 4.07 18.85 -3.55
N SER A 174 3.03 18.49 -2.80
CA SER A 174 1.68 18.14 -3.31
C SER A 174 1.68 16.90 -4.22
N TYR A 175 2.82 16.22 -4.39
CA TYR A 175 2.91 15.03 -5.22
C TYR A 175 2.28 13.83 -4.50
N SER A 176 1.66 12.96 -5.28
CA SER A 176 1.13 11.69 -4.81
C SER A 176 1.88 10.56 -5.49
N LYS A 177 2.50 9.69 -4.68
CA LYS A 177 3.14 8.46 -5.18
C LYS A 177 2.19 7.30 -4.95
N LEU A 178 1.80 6.64 -6.03
CA LEU A 178 1.03 5.40 -5.98
C LEU A 178 1.97 4.23 -6.23
N GLY A 179 1.74 3.14 -5.53
CA GLY A 179 2.43 1.88 -5.74
C GLY A 179 1.44 0.73 -5.82
N PHE A 180 1.71 -0.23 -6.67
CA PHE A 180 0.99 -1.50 -6.70
C PHE A 180 1.96 -2.67 -6.67
N GLU A 181 1.81 -3.53 -5.68
CA GLU A 181 2.63 -4.72 -5.47
C GLU A 181 1.88 -5.96 -5.94
N HIS A 182 2.52 -6.72 -6.85
CA HIS A 182 1.93 -7.93 -7.41
C HIS A 182 3.01 -8.95 -7.77
N VAL A 183 2.63 -10.22 -7.93
CA VAL A 183 3.56 -11.26 -8.40
C VAL A 183 4.00 -11.04 -9.84
N SER A 184 3.14 -10.49 -10.70
CA SER A 184 3.47 -10.12 -12.07
C SER A 184 3.88 -8.65 -12.15
N PRO A 185 5.11 -8.36 -12.65
CA PRO A 185 5.57 -6.98 -12.85
C PRO A 185 4.79 -6.25 -13.95
N PHE A 186 4.32 -6.99 -14.96
CA PHE A 186 3.52 -6.44 -16.07
C PHE A 186 2.15 -6.01 -15.59
N PHE A 187 1.46 -6.87 -14.84
CA PHE A 187 0.16 -6.54 -14.26
C PHE A 187 0.23 -5.35 -13.30
N ALA A 188 1.26 -5.28 -12.43
CA ALA A 188 1.44 -4.15 -11.53
C ALA A 188 1.56 -2.81 -12.29
N LYS A 189 2.32 -2.78 -13.38
CA LYS A 189 2.45 -1.60 -14.25
C LYS A 189 1.13 -1.27 -14.95
N GLU A 190 0.51 -2.25 -15.57
CA GLU A 190 -0.72 -2.08 -16.36
C GLU A 190 -1.87 -1.57 -15.49
N LEU A 191 -2.07 -2.19 -14.32
CA LEU A 191 -3.10 -1.79 -13.38
C LEU A 191 -2.94 -0.32 -12.96
N LEU A 192 -1.72 0.13 -12.60
CA LEU A 192 -1.48 1.53 -12.24
C LEU A 192 -1.71 2.47 -13.42
N THR A 193 -1.30 2.09 -14.63
CA THR A 193 -1.51 2.90 -15.83
C THR A 193 -3.00 3.12 -16.06
N ASN A 194 -3.78 2.04 -16.01
CA ASN A 194 -5.22 2.10 -16.26
C ASN A 194 -5.98 2.74 -15.08
N LEU A 195 -5.51 2.55 -13.83
CA LEU A 195 -6.09 3.21 -12.67
C LEU A 195 -6.00 4.74 -12.76
N VAL A 196 -4.82 5.27 -13.10
CA VAL A 196 -4.62 6.72 -13.25
C VAL A 196 -5.50 7.27 -14.38
N LYS A 197 -5.57 6.58 -15.50
CA LYS A 197 -6.43 6.95 -16.63
C LYS A 197 -7.91 6.95 -16.24
N GLU A 198 -8.36 5.91 -15.53
CA GLU A 198 -9.77 5.77 -15.13
C GLU A 198 -10.18 6.83 -14.10
N VAL A 199 -9.30 7.16 -13.16
CA VAL A 199 -9.55 8.24 -12.18
C VAL A 199 -9.67 9.59 -12.89
N ASN A 200 -8.74 9.91 -13.80
CA ASN A 200 -8.80 11.14 -14.57
C ASN A 200 -10.11 11.21 -15.39
N ASN A 201 -10.50 10.13 -16.05
CA ASN A 201 -11.73 10.07 -16.82
C ASN A 201 -12.99 10.25 -15.96
N ASN A 202 -13.04 9.59 -14.79
CA ASN A 202 -14.20 9.68 -13.90
C ASN A 202 -14.40 11.10 -13.35
N VAL A 203 -13.31 11.78 -12.96
CA VAL A 203 -13.38 13.18 -12.49
C VAL A 203 -13.72 14.10 -13.64
N LYS A 204 -13.12 13.91 -14.83
CA LYS A 204 -13.42 14.66 -16.06
C LYS A 204 -14.90 14.58 -16.41
N GLU A 205 -15.48 13.39 -16.48
CA GLU A 205 -16.91 13.18 -16.81
C GLU A 205 -17.83 13.89 -15.82
N ARG A 206 -17.52 13.84 -14.52
CA ARG A 206 -18.28 14.54 -13.47
C ARG A 206 -18.21 16.06 -13.62
N GLU A 207 -17.04 16.61 -13.91
CA GLU A 207 -16.87 18.04 -14.09
C GLU A 207 -17.54 18.53 -15.38
N VAL A 208 -17.47 17.76 -16.46
CA VAL A 208 -18.18 18.05 -17.72
C VAL A 208 -19.70 18.05 -17.50
N ASP A 209 -20.25 17.04 -16.82
CA ASP A 209 -21.69 16.99 -16.49
C ASP A 209 -22.12 18.18 -15.63
N ARG A 210 -21.31 18.51 -14.59
CA ARG A 210 -21.56 19.68 -13.74
C ARG A 210 -21.52 20.98 -14.52
N ALA A 211 -20.50 21.17 -15.36
CA ALA A 211 -20.35 22.38 -16.17
C ALA A 211 -21.52 22.54 -17.15
N ASN A 212 -21.95 21.48 -17.83
CA ASN A 212 -23.09 21.51 -18.73
C ASN A 212 -24.40 21.90 -18.01
N LYS A 213 -24.68 21.27 -16.86
CA LYS A 213 -25.85 21.61 -16.03
C LYS A 213 -25.81 23.06 -15.56
N SER A 214 -24.62 23.53 -15.14
CA SER A 214 -24.44 24.93 -14.75
C SER A 214 -24.69 25.92 -15.88
N ILE A 215 -24.22 25.63 -17.10
CA ILE A 215 -24.40 26.49 -18.27
C ILE A 215 -25.89 26.63 -18.59
N VAL A 216 -26.62 25.51 -18.64
CA VAL A 216 -28.07 25.54 -18.91
C VAL A 216 -28.81 26.40 -17.87
N TYR A 217 -28.50 26.23 -16.59
CA TYR A 217 -29.10 27.03 -15.50
C TYR A 217 -28.73 28.51 -15.59
N LEU A 218 -27.48 28.84 -15.92
CA LEU A 218 -27.01 30.20 -16.08
C LEU A 218 -27.69 30.90 -17.27
N ASP A 219 -27.94 30.20 -18.38
CA ASP A 219 -28.62 30.72 -19.55
C ASP A 219 -30.07 31.13 -19.22
N ASP A 220 -30.78 30.31 -18.46
CA ASP A 220 -32.11 30.61 -17.97
C ASP A 220 -32.12 31.85 -17.09
N LEU A 221 -31.15 31.99 -16.16
CA LEU A 221 -31.03 33.18 -15.28
C LEU A 221 -30.68 34.43 -16.05
N ILE A 222 -29.79 34.34 -17.04
CA ILE A 222 -29.40 35.47 -17.90
C ILE A 222 -30.64 35.99 -18.69
N ALA A 223 -31.44 35.06 -19.23
CA ALA A 223 -32.65 35.40 -19.97
C ALA A 223 -33.72 36.10 -19.09
N GLN A 224 -33.78 35.80 -17.80
CA GLN A 224 -34.77 36.35 -16.86
C GLN A 224 -34.28 37.63 -16.17
N THR A 225 -32.99 37.97 -16.27
CA THR A 225 -32.39 39.08 -15.53
C THR A 225 -32.24 40.31 -16.40
N SER A 226 -32.85 41.41 -15.98
CA SER A 226 -32.72 42.73 -16.64
C SER A 226 -31.59 43.60 -16.03
N MET A 227 -31.03 43.22 -14.89
CA MET A 227 -29.97 43.96 -14.20
C MET A 227 -28.61 43.74 -14.88
N ARG A 228 -28.02 44.83 -15.38
CA ARG A 228 -26.77 44.80 -16.16
C ARG A 228 -25.60 44.16 -15.39
N ASP A 229 -25.42 44.55 -14.12
CA ASP A 229 -24.28 44.10 -13.32
C ASP A 229 -24.40 42.59 -12.98
N LEU A 230 -25.62 42.13 -12.71
CA LEU A 230 -25.89 40.72 -12.48
C LEU A 230 -25.66 39.88 -13.78
N ASN A 231 -26.10 40.39 -14.93
CA ASN A 231 -25.84 39.76 -16.21
C ASN A 231 -24.34 39.62 -16.51
N LEU A 232 -23.53 40.63 -16.19
CA LEU A 232 -22.07 40.54 -16.33
C LEU A 232 -21.46 39.43 -15.45
N LEU A 233 -21.95 39.32 -14.21
CA LEU A 233 -21.50 38.27 -13.29
C LEU A 233 -21.88 36.86 -13.79
N LEU A 234 -23.14 36.69 -14.20
CA LEU A 234 -23.65 35.40 -14.74
C LEU A 234 -22.88 34.98 -16.00
N ASN A 235 -22.58 35.93 -16.88
CA ASN A 235 -21.77 35.65 -18.07
C ASN A 235 -20.31 35.22 -17.71
N LYS A 236 -19.70 35.86 -16.71
CA LYS A 236 -18.38 35.41 -16.20
C LYS A 236 -18.41 33.98 -15.62
N LEU A 237 -19.47 33.64 -14.87
CA LEU A 237 -19.66 32.30 -14.35
C LEU A 237 -19.87 31.29 -15.51
N LYS A 238 -20.63 31.66 -16.52
CA LYS A 238 -20.78 30.82 -17.75
C LYS A 238 -19.45 30.64 -18.47
N GLU A 239 -18.66 31.69 -18.65
CA GLU A 239 -17.32 31.64 -19.23
C GLU A 239 -16.42 30.67 -18.47
N LYS A 240 -16.46 30.67 -17.12
CA LYS A 240 -15.71 29.69 -16.30
C LYS A 240 -16.10 28.27 -16.62
N ASN A 241 -17.40 27.94 -16.71
CA ASN A 241 -17.85 26.59 -17.06
C ASN A 241 -17.50 26.21 -18.50
N LEU A 242 -17.54 27.13 -19.46
CA LEU A 242 -17.09 26.88 -20.84
C LEU A 242 -15.58 26.58 -20.89
N LYS A 243 -14.76 27.25 -20.08
CA LYS A 243 -13.33 26.94 -19.96
C LYS A 243 -13.08 25.54 -19.40
N VAL A 244 -13.88 25.09 -18.42
CA VAL A 244 -13.80 23.71 -17.89
C VAL A 244 -14.09 22.70 -19.01
N LEU A 245 -15.13 22.93 -19.83
CA LEU A 245 -15.44 22.06 -20.97
C LEU A 245 -14.31 22.03 -22.00
N MET A 246 -13.74 23.20 -22.31
CA MET A 246 -12.62 23.32 -23.26
C MET A 246 -11.37 22.57 -22.75
N LEU A 247 -11.02 22.69 -21.47
CA LEU A 247 -9.90 21.97 -20.88
C LEU A 247 -10.16 20.47 -20.88
N ALA A 248 -11.37 20.06 -20.57
CA ALA A 248 -11.75 18.65 -20.60
C ALA A 248 -11.62 18.03 -22.00
N GLU A 249 -11.82 18.79 -23.09
CA GLU A 249 -11.67 18.31 -24.45
C GLU A 249 -10.19 18.16 -24.86
N ILE A 250 -9.34 19.10 -24.42
CA ILE A 250 -7.94 19.16 -24.86
C ILE A 250 -7.05 18.21 -24.04
N ASP A 251 -7.32 18.05 -22.73
CA ASP A 251 -6.46 17.36 -21.81
C ASP A 251 -6.89 15.91 -21.57
N GLU A 252 -6.00 14.96 -21.87
CA GLU A 252 -6.19 13.56 -21.48
C GLU A 252 -6.03 13.38 -19.95
N ASN A 253 -5.05 14.06 -19.35
CA ASN A 253 -4.81 14.06 -17.90
C ASN A 253 -5.50 15.28 -17.28
N PHE A 254 -6.79 15.18 -17.01
CA PHE A 254 -7.61 16.32 -16.63
C PHE A 254 -7.29 16.89 -15.25
N ILE A 255 -7.06 16.03 -14.24
CA ILE A 255 -6.88 16.46 -12.84
C ILE A 255 -5.53 16.06 -12.23
N LEU A 256 -4.99 14.92 -12.64
CA LEU A 256 -3.71 14.40 -12.15
C LEU A 256 -2.77 14.22 -13.34
N ASP A 257 -1.69 15.01 -13.36
CA ASP A 257 -0.65 14.87 -14.37
C ASP A 257 0.38 13.83 -13.95
N VAL A 258 0.87 13.05 -14.91
CA VAL A 258 1.85 11.97 -14.68
C VAL A 258 3.24 12.53 -14.80
N VAL A 259 3.90 12.77 -13.65
CA VAL A 259 5.29 13.26 -13.59
C VAL A 259 6.28 12.15 -13.92
N ASP A 260 6.03 10.96 -13.34
CA ASP A 260 6.84 9.78 -13.56
C ASP A 260 5.90 8.59 -13.83
N PRO A 261 5.88 8.08 -15.08
CA PRO A 261 4.93 7.03 -15.45
C PRO A 261 5.25 5.69 -14.78
N PRO A 262 4.25 4.79 -14.65
CA PRO A 262 4.48 3.47 -14.10
C PRO A 262 5.54 2.71 -14.90
N PHE A 263 6.61 2.30 -14.26
CA PHE A 263 7.68 1.52 -14.89
C PHE A 263 7.53 0.03 -14.62
N LEU A 264 8.14 -0.78 -15.50
CA LEU A 264 8.23 -2.21 -15.31
C LEU A 264 9.32 -2.52 -14.30
N PRO A 265 9.00 -3.05 -13.10
CA PRO A 265 10.01 -3.36 -12.10
C PRO A 265 10.88 -4.54 -12.55
N THR A 266 12.19 -4.36 -12.54
CA THR A 266 13.19 -5.39 -12.85
C THR A 266 13.64 -6.16 -11.61
N GLU A 267 13.55 -5.52 -10.44
CA GLU A 267 13.94 -6.10 -9.16
C GLU A 267 12.70 -6.45 -8.32
N LYS A 268 12.81 -7.56 -7.59
CA LYS A 268 11.77 -7.97 -6.64
C LYS A 268 11.75 -7.06 -5.42
N SER A 269 10.56 -6.70 -4.95
CA SER A 269 10.36 -5.92 -3.71
C SER A 269 10.37 -6.83 -2.48
N LYS A 270 9.76 -8.01 -2.58
CA LYS A 270 9.62 -9.02 -1.51
C LYS A 270 9.75 -10.44 -2.07
N PRO A 271 10.04 -11.44 -1.22
CA PRO A 271 10.51 -11.35 0.16
C PRO A 271 11.99 -10.99 0.26
N TYR A 272 12.38 -10.37 1.36
CA TYR A 272 13.79 -10.16 1.71
C TYR A 272 14.40 -11.47 2.22
N ARG A 273 14.77 -12.37 1.31
CA ARG A 273 15.21 -13.74 1.62
C ARG A 273 16.36 -13.78 2.62
N ALA A 274 17.34 -12.89 2.48
CA ALA A 274 18.45 -12.77 3.42
C ALA A 274 17.96 -12.45 4.83
N LEU A 275 17.01 -11.52 4.96
CA LEU A 275 16.46 -11.12 6.25
C LEU A 275 15.70 -12.28 6.93
N ILE A 276 14.87 -13.01 6.16
CA ILE A 276 14.14 -14.19 6.67
C ILE A 276 15.13 -15.23 7.19
N SER A 277 16.20 -15.51 6.43
CA SER A 277 17.21 -16.51 6.81
C SER A 277 17.98 -16.10 8.07
N VAL A 278 18.37 -14.83 8.19
CA VAL A 278 19.08 -14.30 9.37
C VAL A 278 18.18 -14.36 10.60
N PHE A 279 16.95 -13.84 10.52
CA PHE A 279 16.03 -13.87 11.65
C PHE A 279 15.62 -15.29 12.03
N GLY A 280 15.36 -16.16 11.06
CA GLY A 280 15.03 -17.56 11.33
C GLY A 280 16.15 -18.28 12.06
N THR A 281 17.42 -18.07 11.67
CA THR A 281 18.59 -18.63 12.36
C THR A 281 18.71 -18.06 13.77
N PHE A 282 18.53 -16.76 13.93
CA PHE A 282 18.61 -16.09 15.25
C PHE A 282 17.51 -16.57 16.19
N PHE A 283 16.27 -16.66 15.75
CA PHE A 283 15.19 -17.21 16.57
C PHE A 283 15.39 -18.69 16.87
N GLY A 284 15.91 -19.48 15.91
CA GLY A 284 16.30 -20.85 16.17
C GLY A 284 17.34 -20.96 17.29
N PHE A 285 18.36 -20.11 17.26
CA PHE A 285 19.37 -20.04 18.33
C PHE A 285 18.75 -19.69 19.69
N LEU A 286 17.86 -18.69 19.75
CA LEU A 286 17.17 -18.29 21.00
C LEU A 286 16.31 -19.44 21.56
N ILE A 287 15.57 -20.13 20.69
CA ILE A 287 14.76 -21.29 21.09
C ILE A 287 15.67 -22.41 21.62
N GLY A 288 16.80 -22.66 20.97
CA GLY A 288 17.81 -23.62 21.44
C GLY A 288 18.34 -23.27 22.84
N LEU A 289 18.63 -22.00 23.09
CA LEU A 289 19.03 -21.52 24.42
C LEU A 289 17.93 -21.72 25.47
N PHE A 290 16.68 -21.41 25.10
CA PHE A 290 15.53 -21.58 26.00
C PHE A 290 15.32 -23.05 26.38
N ILE A 291 15.42 -23.96 25.41
CA ILE A 291 15.34 -25.40 25.63
C ILE A 291 16.46 -25.87 26.57
N LEU A 292 17.71 -25.43 26.35
CA LEU A 292 18.81 -25.72 27.25
C LEU A 292 18.56 -25.20 28.65
N GLY A 293 18.03 -23.99 28.83
CA GLY A 293 17.65 -23.43 30.12
C GLY A 293 16.63 -24.30 30.86
N ILE A 294 15.63 -24.82 30.17
CA ILE A 294 14.65 -25.75 30.73
C ILE A 294 15.33 -27.04 31.17
N PHE A 295 16.19 -27.64 30.34
CA PHE A 295 16.91 -28.86 30.68
C PHE A 295 17.83 -28.65 31.92
N GLN A 296 18.45 -27.48 32.02
CA GLN A 296 19.23 -27.13 33.22
C GLN A 296 18.35 -27.09 34.47
N LEU A 297 17.19 -26.46 34.42
CA LEU A 297 16.24 -26.41 35.53
C LEU A 297 15.73 -27.79 35.92
N MET A 298 15.58 -28.70 34.96
CA MET A 298 15.16 -30.09 35.21
C MET A 298 16.31 -30.99 35.61
N ARG A 299 17.56 -30.50 35.74
CA ARG A 299 18.79 -31.24 36.04
C ARG A 299 19.08 -32.42 35.11
N TYR A 300 18.76 -32.23 33.80
CA TYR A 300 19.11 -33.19 32.77
C TYR A 300 20.31 -32.66 31.97
N GLU A 301 21.28 -33.52 31.67
CA GLU A 301 22.36 -33.22 30.73
C GLU A 301 22.07 -33.86 29.37
N ILE A 302 22.24 -33.10 28.28
CA ILE A 302 22.16 -33.60 26.95
C ILE A 302 23.54 -34.13 26.56
N VAL A 303 23.68 -35.44 26.49
CA VAL A 303 24.92 -36.09 26.02
C VAL A 303 24.78 -36.34 24.53
N PHE A 304 25.53 -35.57 23.75
CA PHE A 304 25.58 -35.72 22.28
C PHE A 304 26.66 -36.76 21.95
N SER A 305 26.28 -38.02 21.81
CA SER A 305 27.09 -39.00 21.09
C SER A 305 26.56 -39.19 19.68
N LEU A 306 27.41 -39.41 18.69
CA LEU A 306 27.13 -39.35 17.25
C LEU A 306 26.00 -40.28 16.74
N PHE A 307 25.20 -40.87 17.60
CA PHE A 307 23.98 -41.68 17.45
C PHE A 307 23.94 -42.79 18.51
N PRO A 308 22.83 -43.00 19.24
CA PRO A 308 21.57 -42.25 19.33
C PRO A 308 21.51 -41.24 20.48
N PHE A 309 20.63 -40.26 20.35
CA PHE A 309 20.30 -39.25 21.36
C PHE A 309 19.93 -39.90 22.70
N LYS A 310 20.72 -39.65 23.77
CA LYS A 310 20.48 -40.20 25.09
C LYS A 310 20.47 -39.11 26.15
N LEU A 311 19.32 -38.98 26.80
CA LEU A 311 19.18 -38.10 27.97
C LEU A 311 19.79 -38.81 29.20
N ARG A 312 20.75 -38.19 29.87
CA ARG A 312 21.35 -38.69 31.10
C ARG A 312 21.05 -37.71 32.26
N ARG A 313 20.56 -38.24 33.36
CA ARG A 313 20.33 -37.48 34.56
C ARG A 313 21.69 -37.03 35.13
N SER A 314 21.85 -35.72 35.34
CA SER A 314 23.07 -35.15 35.93
C SER A 314 23.26 -35.70 37.37
N LYS A 315 24.38 -36.32 37.63
CA LYS A 315 24.82 -36.61 38.99
C LYS A 315 25.62 -35.43 39.50
N LEU A 316 24.99 -34.56 40.26
CA LEU A 316 25.70 -33.59 41.08
C LEU A 316 26.07 -34.28 42.40
N ASN A 317 27.38 -34.39 42.66
CA ASN A 317 27.93 -34.54 43.98
C ASN A 317 27.91 -33.19 44.70
#